data_eaf60efdf1b0e58b52d9f55745e194d6
#
_entry.id   eaf60efdf1b0e58b52d9f55745e194d6
#
_cell.length_a   1.000
_cell.length_b   1.000
_cell.length_c   1.000
_cell.angle_alpha   90.00
_cell.angle_beta   90.00
_cell.angle_gamma   90.00
#
_symmetry.space_group_name_H-M   'P 1'
#
loop_
_entity.id
_entity.type
_entity.pdbx_description
1 polymer ?
#
loop_
_entity_poly.entity_id
_entity_poly.type
_entity_poly.pdbx_seq_one_letter_code
_entity_poly.pdbx_strand_id
1 'polypeptide(L)' 'MPMINVRLIEGVFDDSQKREMIEKLTDAMVEIEGENMRSVTWCVVEEVKSGDWGMGGRGVPAEAVLAKKNAVAA' A
#
# COMPACT_ATOMS: atom_id res chain seq x y z
N MET A 1 8.84 -18.00 -5.08
CA MET A 1 7.56 -17.27 -5.14
C MET A 1 7.67 -16.04 -4.24
N PRO A 2 7.94 -14.81 -4.82
CA PRO A 2 7.98 -13.61 -3.99
C PRO A 2 6.58 -13.18 -3.56
N MET A 3 6.50 -12.56 -2.38
CA MET A 3 5.28 -11.97 -1.87
C MET A 3 5.55 -10.54 -1.44
N ILE A 4 4.76 -9.61 -1.97
CA ILE A 4 4.80 -8.21 -1.60
C ILE A 4 3.61 -7.96 -0.68
N ASN A 5 3.87 -7.45 0.51
CA ASN A 5 2.79 -7.09 1.43
C ASN A 5 2.78 -5.59 1.62
N VAL A 6 1.65 -4.97 1.31
CA VAL A 6 1.44 -3.54 1.48
C VAL A 6 0.42 -3.33 2.58
N ARG A 7 0.82 -2.63 3.64
CA ARG A 7 -0.11 -2.26 4.70
C ARG A 7 -0.41 -0.78 4.63
N LEU A 8 -1.68 -0.46 4.64
CA LEU A 8 -2.17 0.90 4.54
C LEU A 8 -3.09 1.18 5.72
N ILE A 9 -3.20 2.44 6.09
CA ILE A 9 -4.23 2.84 7.03
C ILE A 9 -5.57 2.92 6.30
N GLU A 10 -6.61 2.41 6.93
CA GLU A 10 -7.96 2.38 6.39
C GLU A 10 -8.47 3.78 6.04
N GLY A 11 -9.16 3.90 4.92
CA GLY A 11 -9.86 5.13 4.54
C GLY A 11 -9.01 6.16 3.80
N VAL A 12 -7.74 5.86 3.51
CA VAL A 12 -6.85 6.81 2.83
C VAL A 12 -6.81 6.61 1.32
N PHE A 13 -6.89 5.37 0.87
CA PHE A 13 -6.82 5.03 -0.55
C PHE A 13 -8.11 4.35 -1.00
N ASP A 14 -8.54 4.65 -2.23
CA ASP A 14 -9.69 3.99 -2.83
C ASP A 14 -9.30 2.66 -3.48
N ASP A 15 -10.30 1.92 -3.95
CA ASP A 15 -10.08 0.60 -4.57
C ASP A 15 -9.25 0.69 -5.84
N SER A 16 -9.42 1.76 -6.61
CA SER A 16 -8.65 1.99 -7.84
C SER A 16 -7.17 2.16 -7.53
N GLN A 17 -6.85 2.92 -6.49
CA GLN A 17 -5.46 3.13 -6.06
C GLN A 17 -4.83 1.86 -5.52
N LYS A 18 -5.59 1.04 -4.82
CA LYS A 18 -5.10 -0.26 -4.33
C LYS A 18 -4.78 -1.20 -5.48
N ARG A 19 -5.64 -1.25 -6.52
CA ARG A 19 -5.38 -2.04 -7.72
C ARG A 19 -4.12 -1.54 -8.44
N GLU A 20 -3.96 -0.23 -8.53
CA GLU A 20 -2.76 0.38 -9.12
C GLU A 20 -1.49 -0.02 -8.35
N MET A 21 -1.56 -0.03 -7.02
CA MET A 21 -0.44 -0.50 -6.20
C MET A 21 -0.07 -1.94 -6.52
N ILE A 22 -1.06 -2.82 -6.61
CA ILE A 22 -0.84 -4.22 -6.95
C ILE A 22 -0.17 -4.35 -8.31
N GLU A 23 -0.67 -3.65 -9.33
CA GLU A 23 -0.10 -3.70 -10.67
C GLU A 23 1.32 -3.17 -10.72
N LYS A 24 1.54 -1.97 -10.20
CA LYS A 24 2.85 -1.31 -10.28
C LYS A 24 3.91 -2.00 -9.46
N LEU A 25 3.57 -2.47 -8.26
CA LEU A 25 4.52 -3.18 -7.42
C LEU A 25 4.86 -4.55 -8.01
N THR A 26 3.87 -5.23 -8.56
CA THR A 26 4.11 -6.50 -9.28
C THR A 26 5.03 -6.28 -10.47
N ASP A 27 4.76 -5.23 -11.28
CA ASP A 27 5.60 -4.91 -12.43
C ASP A 27 7.04 -4.62 -12.03
N ALA A 28 7.24 -3.88 -10.95
CA ALA A 28 8.57 -3.57 -10.44
C ALA A 28 9.33 -4.84 -10.02
N MET A 29 8.62 -5.77 -9.36
CA MET A 29 9.23 -7.04 -8.96
C MET A 29 9.56 -7.90 -10.18
N VAL A 30 8.67 -7.95 -11.15
CA VAL A 30 8.86 -8.72 -12.38
C VAL A 30 10.04 -8.18 -13.19
N GLU A 31 10.24 -6.87 -13.18
CA GLU A 31 11.39 -6.26 -13.83
C GLU A 31 12.72 -6.80 -13.27
N ILE A 32 12.75 -7.10 -11.99
CA ILE A 32 13.92 -7.66 -11.32
C ILE A 32 14.05 -9.16 -11.55
N GLU A 33 12.96 -9.90 -11.40
CA GLU A 33 12.98 -11.38 -11.38
C GLU A 33 12.76 -12.03 -12.74
N GLY A 34 12.21 -11.31 -13.70
CA GLY A 34 11.90 -11.80 -15.03
C GLY A 34 10.41 -12.09 -15.23
N GLU A 35 9.95 -11.93 -16.48
CA GLU A 35 8.54 -12.04 -16.84
C GLU A 35 7.94 -13.43 -16.53
N ASN A 36 8.74 -14.48 -16.60
CA ASN A 36 8.29 -15.84 -16.29
C ASN A 36 7.81 -16.00 -14.85
N MET A 37 8.21 -15.10 -13.98
CA MET A 37 7.83 -15.14 -12.56
C MET A 37 6.51 -14.42 -12.25
N ARG A 38 5.94 -13.71 -13.22
CA ARG A 38 4.73 -12.91 -13.00
C ARG A 38 3.59 -13.74 -12.39
N SER A 39 3.33 -14.91 -12.92
CA SER A 39 2.19 -15.74 -12.47
C SER A 39 2.33 -16.26 -11.03
N VAL A 40 3.53 -16.22 -10.48
CA VAL A 40 3.80 -16.68 -9.12
C VAL A 40 4.26 -15.54 -8.20
N THR A 41 4.14 -14.30 -8.66
CA THR A 41 4.44 -13.11 -7.87
C THR A 41 3.16 -12.63 -7.19
N TRP A 42 3.18 -12.58 -5.88
CA TRP A 42 2.02 -12.21 -5.09
C TRP A 42 2.16 -10.79 -4.56
N CYS A 43 1.07 -10.06 -4.56
CA CYS A 43 1.00 -8.76 -3.94
C CYS A 43 -0.32 -8.65 -3.18
N VAL A 44 -0.23 -8.39 -1.90
CA VAL A 44 -1.40 -8.31 -1.02
C VAL A 44 -1.45 -6.91 -0.41
N VAL A 45 -2.62 -6.29 -0.48
CA VAL A 45 -2.88 -5.01 0.18
C VAL A 45 -3.78 -5.26 1.38
N GLU A 46 -3.32 -4.86 2.55
CA GLU A 46 -4.06 -5.00 3.80
C GLU A 46 -4.29 -3.62 4.41
N GLU A 47 -5.50 -3.38 4.91
CA GLU A 47 -5.82 -2.13 5.58
C GLU A 47 -5.84 -2.32 7.08
N VAL A 48 -5.18 -1.38 7.78
CA VAL A 48 -5.19 -1.31 9.24
C VAL A 48 -6.23 -0.26 9.64
N LYS A 49 -7.08 -0.63 10.58
CA LYS A 49 -8.14 0.26 11.07
C LYS A 49 -7.57 1.58 11.57
N SER A 50 -8.29 2.68 11.26
CA SER A 50 -7.95 4.01 11.76
C SER A 50 -7.78 3.98 13.28
N GLY A 51 -6.65 4.51 13.75
CA GLY A 51 -6.31 4.50 15.17
C GLY A 51 -5.48 3.29 15.62
N ASP A 52 -5.44 2.22 14.81
CA ASP A 52 -4.67 1.02 15.15
C ASP A 52 -3.24 1.05 14.58
N TRP A 53 -2.90 2.12 13.90
CA TRP A 53 -1.54 2.33 13.40
C TRP A 53 -0.73 3.10 14.44
N GLY A 54 0.21 2.45 15.07
CA GLY A 54 0.96 3.07 16.16
C GLY A 54 2.27 3.70 15.69
N MET A 55 2.50 4.94 16.10
CA MET A 55 3.78 5.62 15.91
C MET A 55 4.22 6.21 17.25
N GLY A 56 5.36 5.74 17.77
CA GLY A 56 5.86 6.20 19.08
C GLY A 56 4.91 5.90 20.24
N GLY A 57 4.15 4.81 20.14
CA GLY A 57 3.16 4.43 21.14
C GLY A 57 1.81 5.15 21.01
N ARG A 58 1.62 5.94 19.97
CA ARG A 58 0.37 6.66 19.73
C ARG A 58 -0.32 6.14 18.49
N GLY A 59 -1.64 5.91 18.58
CA GLY A 59 -2.46 5.56 17.43
C GLY A 59 -2.62 6.73 16.49
N VAL A 60 -2.37 6.49 15.20
CA VAL A 60 -2.51 7.51 14.15
C VAL A 60 -3.86 7.31 13.46
N PRO A 61 -4.75 8.30 13.46
CA PRO A 61 -6.03 8.18 12.77
C PRO A 61 -5.88 8.44 11.27
N ALA A 62 -6.83 7.90 10.50
CA ALA A 62 -6.85 8.08 9.04
C ALA A 62 -6.87 9.56 8.65
N GLU A 63 -7.55 10.40 9.42
CA GLU A 63 -7.67 11.84 9.15
C GLU A 63 -6.31 12.54 9.07
N ALA A 64 -5.36 12.12 9.91
CA ALA A 64 -4.02 12.71 9.92
C ALA A 64 -3.26 12.38 8.64
N VAL A 65 -3.43 11.16 8.14
CA VAL A 65 -2.79 10.72 6.88
C VAL A 65 -3.50 11.35 5.68
N LEU A 66 -4.82 11.44 5.71
CA LEU A 66 -5.60 12.10 4.67
C LEU A 66 -5.22 13.57 4.53
N ALA A 67 -5.04 14.26 5.65
CA ALA A 67 -4.62 15.65 5.63
C ALA A 67 -3.28 15.82 4.92
N LYS A 68 -2.35 14.91 5.14
CA LYS A 68 -1.05 14.94 4.49
C LYS A 68 -1.15 14.58 3.00
N LYS A 69 -1.92 13.56 2.66
CA LYS A 69 -2.13 13.13 1.28
C LYS A 69 -2.78 14.23 0.44
N ASN A 70 -3.72 14.95 1.02
CA ASN A 70 -4.48 16.01 0.35
C ASN A 70 -3.81 17.38 0.44
N ALA A 71 -2.67 17.50 1.13
CA ALA A 71 -1.93 18.74 1.20
C ALA A 71 -1.43 19.10 -0.20
N VAL A 72 -1.58 20.39 -0.55
CA VAL A 72 -1.04 20.88 -1.82
C VAL A 72 0.48 20.91 -1.70
N ALA A 73 1.16 20.19 -2.57
CA ALA A 73 2.62 20.24 -2.61
C ALA A 73 3.04 21.65 -3.04
N ALA A 74 3.78 22.30 -2.18
CA ALA A 74 4.29 23.62 -2.46
C ALA A 74 5.46 23.54 -3.46
#